data_f5e8e288edb89146c263fb4bcb9ab53a
#
_entry.id   f5e8e288edb89146c263fb4bcb9ab53a
#
_cell.length_a   1.000
_cell.length_b   1.000
_cell.length_c   1.000
_cell.angle_alpha   90.00
_cell.angle_beta   90.00
_cell.angle_gamma   90.00
#
_symmetry.space_group_name_H-M   'P 1'
#
loop_
_entity.id
_entity.type
_entity.pdbx_description
1 polymer ?
#
loop_
_entity_poly.entity_id
_entity_poly.type
_entity_poly.pdbx_seq_one_letter_code
_entity_poly.pdbx_strand_id
1 'polypeptide(L)'
;YKEDFITVNWERLSHCRKPVVAAVAGYALGGGCEFAMMCDFILAAENAKFGQPEILIGTIPGAGGTQRLTRFIGKSKAMEMVLTGRMMDAEEAERAGLVSRIVPLEELVDEAVQTAKKMANLSRPVVMLAKESVNRAYETTLVEGVRFERRVFHSTFATEDQKEGMAAFAEKRTADFKHR
;
A
#
# COMPACT_ATOMS: atom_id res chain seq x y z
N TYR A 1 -6.71 -5.71 25.73
CA TYR A 1 -7.85 -5.17 24.97
C TYR A 1 -8.56 -4.03 25.72
N LYS A 2 -8.08 -3.67 26.91
CA LYS A 2 -8.61 -2.52 27.67
C LYS A 2 -8.19 -1.18 27.05
N GLU A 3 -7.03 -1.14 26.41
CA GLU A 3 -6.58 -0.02 25.62
C GLU A 3 -6.51 -0.51 24.17
N ASP A 4 -7.38 -0.01 23.33
CA ASP A 4 -7.43 -0.40 21.91
C ASP A 4 -6.14 0.04 21.20
N PHE A 5 -5.08 -0.76 21.42
CA PHE A 5 -3.74 -0.50 20.88
C PHE A 5 -3.72 -0.49 19.35
N ILE A 6 -4.66 -1.19 18.71
CA ILE A 6 -4.79 -1.26 17.25
C ILE A 6 -5.21 0.11 16.73
N THR A 7 -6.33 0.64 17.23
CA THR A 7 -6.85 1.95 16.79
C THR A 7 -5.89 3.08 17.11
N VAL A 8 -5.30 3.10 18.30
CA VAL A 8 -4.42 4.20 18.73
C VAL A 8 -3.06 4.19 18.02
N ASN A 9 -2.47 3.02 17.77
CA ASN A 9 -1.09 2.91 17.30
C ASN A 9 -0.98 2.44 15.86
N TRP A 10 -1.66 1.36 15.48
CA TRP A 10 -1.50 0.74 14.16
C TRP A 10 -2.22 1.51 13.06
N GLU A 11 -3.41 2.04 13.33
CA GLU A 11 -4.15 2.83 12.34
C GLU A 11 -3.44 4.13 11.94
N ARG A 12 -2.49 4.60 12.75
CA ARG A 12 -1.64 5.74 12.36
C ARG A 12 -0.89 5.49 11.05
N LEU A 13 -0.54 4.24 10.77
CA LEU A 13 0.09 3.88 9.50
C LEU A 13 -0.88 4.08 8.32
N SER A 14 -2.11 3.61 8.46
CA SER A 14 -3.16 3.78 7.44
C SER A 14 -3.50 5.25 7.17
N HIS A 15 -3.36 6.13 8.17
CA HIS A 15 -3.60 7.57 8.04
C HIS A 15 -2.36 8.37 7.63
N CYS A 16 -1.21 7.71 7.41
CA CYS A 16 0.00 8.39 6.97
C CYS A 16 -0.21 8.94 5.55
N ARG A 17 -0.11 10.26 5.39
CA ARG A 17 -0.29 10.89 4.09
C ARG A 17 0.87 10.62 3.11
N LYS A 18 2.09 10.40 3.64
CA LYS A 18 3.24 10.04 2.81
C LYS A 18 3.12 8.57 2.38
N PRO A 19 3.58 8.21 1.17
CA PRO A 19 3.69 6.80 0.79
C PRO A 19 4.58 6.01 1.74
N VAL A 20 4.13 4.79 2.05
CA VAL A 20 4.86 3.83 2.88
C VAL A 20 4.98 2.52 2.11
N VAL A 21 6.19 2.01 1.98
CA VAL A 21 6.49 0.74 1.31
C VAL A 21 6.79 -0.31 2.37
N ALA A 22 6.13 -1.46 2.31
CA ALA A 22 6.52 -2.63 3.09
C ALA A 22 7.58 -3.44 2.32
N ALA A 23 8.69 -3.75 2.98
CA ALA A 23 9.72 -4.67 2.49
C ALA A 23 9.66 -5.93 3.35
N VAL A 24 9.11 -7.01 2.78
CA VAL A 24 8.78 -8.23 3.54
C VAL A 24 9.72 -9.36 3.16
N ALA A 25 10.43 -9.90 4.15
CA ALA A 25 11.22 -11.13 4.06
C ALA A 25 10.77 -12.11 5.15
N GLY A 26 10.79 -13.42 4.84
CA GLY A 26 10.33 -14.44 5.76
C GLY A 26 8.83 -14.34 6.08
N TYR A 27 8.45 -14.49 7.33
CA TYR A 27 7.04 -14.62 7.72
C TYR A 27 6.38 -13.25 8.01
N ALA A 28 5.33 -12.93 7.27
CA ALA A 28 4.36 -11.88 7.59
C ALA A 28 3.01 -12.54 7.88
N LEU A 29 2.77 -12.91 9.14
CA LEU A 29 1.59 -13.66 9.57
C LEU A 29 0.75 -12.87 10.56
N GLY A 30 -0.57 -13.05 10.51
CA GLY A 30 -1.51 -12.39 11.41
C GLY A 30 -1.31 -10.87 11.40
N GLY A 31 -1.10 -10.29 12.58
CA GLY A 31 -0.83 -8.86 12.73
C GLY A 31 0.33 -8.34 11.87
N GLY A 32 1.38 -9.14 11.62
CA GLY A 32 2.47 -8.78 10.71
C GLY A 32 2.00 -8.64 9.26
N CYS A 33 1.12 -9.53 8.81
CA CYS A 33 0.48 -9.42 7.49
C CYS A 33 -0.48 -8.23 7.43
N GLU A 34 -1.26 -8.00 8.48
CA GLU A 34 -2.15 -6.85 8.59
C GLU A 34 -1.38 -5.53 8.52
N PHE A 35 -0.25 -5.44 9.22
CA PHE A 35 0.62 -4.26 9.21
C PHE A 35 1.24 -4.03 7.82
N ALA A 36 1.69 -5.08 7.14
CA ALA A 36 2.18 -4.98 5.77
C ALA A 36 1.08 -4.48 4.81
N MET A 37 -0.17 -4.95 4.97
CA MET A 37 -1.32 -4.49 4.18
C MET A 37 -1.79 -3.07 4.50
N MET A 38 -1.39 -2.48 5.63
CA MET A 38 -1.63 -1.06 5.93
C MET A 38 -0.69 -0.13 5.17
N CYS A 39 0.45 -0.64 4.68
CA CYS A 39 1.32 0.10 3.77
C CYS A 39 0.67 0.24 2.41
N ASP A 40 1.20 1.14 1.56
CA ASP A 40 0.61 1.42 0.26
C ASP A 40 0.84 0.30 -0.76
N PHE A 41 1.97 -0.38 -0.66
CA PHE A 41 2.27 -1.59 -1.41
C PHE A 41 3.40 -2.38 -0.76
N ILE A 42 3.51 -3.64 -1.14
CA ILE A 42 4.46 -4.60 -0.60
C ILE A 42 5.49 -4.99 -1.67
N LEU A 43 6.77 -4.88 -1.34
CA LEU A 43 7.86 -5.59 -2.01
C LEU A 43 8.20 -6.82 -1.18
N ALA A 44 8.30 -7.98 -1.78
CA ALA A 44 8.56 -9.22 -1.06
C ALA A 44 9.88 -9.85 -1.50
N ALA A 45 10.64 -10.39 -0.57
CA ALA A 45 11.70 -11.32 -0.90
C ALA A 45 11.12 -12.66 -1.36
N GLU A 46 11.87 -13.42 -2.13
CA GLU A 46 11.50 -14.75 -2.64
C GLU A 46 11.08 -15.72 -1.52
N ASN A 47 11.65 -15.55 -0.33
CA ASN A 47 11.36 -16.37 0.85
C ASN A 47 10.18 -15.89 1.68
N ALA A 48 9.48 -14.83 1.26
CA ALA A 48 8.36 -14.28 2.01
C ALA A 48 7.16 -15.23 2.05
N LYS A 49 6.50 -15.28 3.20
CA LYS A 49 5.27 -16.04 3.44
C LYS A 49 4.24 -15.13 4.09
N PHE A 50 3.02 -15.16 3.58
CA PHE A 50 1.91 -14.33 4.05
C PHE A 50 0.77 -15.23 4.55
N GLY A 51 0.07 -14.80 5.60
CA GLY A 51 -1.07 -15.56 6.11
C GLY A 51 -1.83 -14.85 7.22
N GLN A 52 -3.04 -15.36 7.47
CA GLN A 52 -3.91 -14.94 8.57
C GLN A 52 -4.29 -16.19 9.37
N PRO A 53 -3.35 -16.73 10.20
CA PRO A 53 -3.54 -18.00 10.88
C PRO A 53 -4.26 -17.90 12.23
N GLU A 54 -4.90 -16.77 12.54
CA GLU A 54 -5.56 -16.51 13.84
C GLU A 54 -6.59 -17.56 14.20
N ILE A 55 -7.22 -18.19 13.21
CA ILE A 55 -8.20 -19.27 13.42
C ILE A 55 -7.60 -20.48 14.17
N LEU A 56 -6.30 -20.73 14.00
CA LEU A 56 -5.60 -21.83 14.66
C LEU A 56 -5.45 -21.62 16.17
N ILE A 57 -5.63 -20.41 16.65
CA ILE A 57 -5.60 -20.06 18.08
C ILE A 57 -6.96 -19.59 18.60
N GLY A 58 -8.04 -19.89 17.84
CA GLY A 58 -9.42 -19.64 18.27
C GLY A 58 -9.88 -18.18 18.17
N THR A 59 -9.24 -17.37 17.33
CA THR A 59 -9.65 -15.97 17.08
C THR A 59 -9.69 -15.66 15.57
N ILE A 60 -9.99 -14.41 15.25
CA ILE A 60 -9.99 -13.91 13.88
C ILE A 60 -8.98 -12.76 13.74
N PRO A 61 -8.56 -12.40 12.53
CA PRO A 61 -7.79 -11.18 12.29
C PRO A 61 -8.48 -9.95 12.87
N GLY A 62 -7.75 -9.12 13.63
CA GLY A 62 -8.33 -8.01 14.40
C GLY A 62 -7.93 -6.62 13.92
N ALA A 63 -6.88 -6.51 13.08
CA ALA A 63 -6.38 -5.23 12.57
C ALA A 63 -6.70 -4.98 11.09
N GLY A 64 -7.80 -5.56 10.60
CA GLY A 64 -8.30 -5.37 9.24
C GLY A 64 -7.91 -6.47 8.25
N GLY A 65 -7.32 -7.57 8.70
CA GLY A 65 -6.88 -8.68 7.84
C GLY A 65 -8.00 -9.24 6.98
N THR A 66 -9.18 -9.50 7.55
CA THR A 66 -10.34 -10.00 6.78
C THR A 66 -10.80 -9.01 5.70
N GLN A 67 -10.63 -7.71 5.93
CA GLN A 67 -11.10 -6.68 5.02
C GLN A 67 -10.08 -6.36 3.92
N ARG A 68 -8.82 -6.13 4.32
CA ARG A 68 -7.75 -5.78 3.37
C ARG A 68 -7.36 -6.96 2.50
N LEU A 69 -7.15 -8.14 3.09
CA LEU A 69 -6.79 -9.33 2.33
C LEU A 69 -7.84 -9.65 1.25
N THR A 70 -9.13 -9.61 1.62
CA THR A 70 -10.22 -9.86 0.67
C THR A 70 -10.22 -8.87 -0.50
N ARG A 71 -9.88 -7.61 -0.26
CA ARG A 71 -9.80 -6.59 -1.31
C ARG A 71 -8.59 -6.79 -2.23
N PHE A 72 -7.46 -7.23 -1.68
CA PHE A 72 -6.26 -7.47 -2.47
C PHE A 72 -6.35 -8.73 -3.34
N ILE A 73 -6.76 -9.86 -2.75
CA ILE A 73 -6.65 -11.18 -3.41
C ILE A 73 -8.00 -11.82 -3.80
N GLY A 74 -9.09 -11.12 -3.53
CA GLY A 74 -10.43 -11.63 -3.80
C GLY A 74 -10.95 -12.57 -2.72
N LYS A 75 -12.29 -12.73 -2.68
CA LYS A 75 -13.00 -13.45 -1.62
C LYS A 75 -12.57 -14.91 -1.50
N SER A 76 -12.38 -15.61 -2.62
CA SER A 76 -12.14 -17.05 -2.61
C SER A 76 -10.84 -17.42 -1.89
N LYS A 77 -9.73 -16.79 -2.28
CA LYS A 77 -8.42 -17.02 -1.64
C LYS A 77 -8.40 -16.52 -0.19
N ALA A 78 -8.94 -15.34 0.06
CA ALA A 78 -8.99 -14.78 1.42
C ALA A 78 -9.79 -15.66 2.37
N MET A 79 -10.93 -16.19 1.91
CA MET A 79 -11.78 -17.09 2.71
C MET A 79 -11.04 -18.39 3.05
N GLU A 80 -10.38 -19.01 2.07
CA GLU A 80 -9.57 -20.21 2.30
C GLU A 80 -8.47 -19.94 3.33
N MET A 81 -7.69 -18.88 3.16
CA MET A 81 -6.60 -18.54 4.05
C MET A 81 -7.06 -18.25 5.49
N VAL A 82 -8.12 -17.47 5.66
CA VAL A 82 -8.64 -17.11 6.98
C VAL A 82 -9.27 -18.29 7.69
N LEU A 83 -9.99 -19.18 6.97
CA LEU A 83 -10.70 -20.30 7.58
C LEU A 83 -9.82 -21.52 7.81
N THR A 84 -8.70 -21.66 7.10
CA THR A 84 -7.79 -22.81 7.25
C THR A 84 -6.48 -22.45 7.95
N GLY A 85 -6.14 -21.16 8.02
CA GLY A 85 -4.85 -20.70 8.52
C GLY A 85 -3.67 -20.99 7.57
N ARG A 86 -3.94 -21.40 6.31
CA ARG A 86 -2.87 -21.63 5.35
C ARG A 86 -2.12 -20.36 5.00
N MET A 87 -0.86 -20.51 4.65
CA MET A 87 -0.02 -19.44 4.13
C MET A 87 0.04 -19.49 2.60
N MET A 88 0.36 -18.34 1.99
CA MET A 88 0.80 -18.23 0.60
C MET A 88 2.27 -17.80 0.55
N ASP A 89 2.98 -18.26 -0.47
CA ASP A 89 4.34 -17.82 -0.74
C ASP A 89 4.37 -16.50 -1.54
N ALA A 90 5.58 -16.00 -1.79
CA ALA A 90 5.78 -14.74 -2.49
C ALA A 90 5.19 -14.75 -3.91
N GLU A 91 5.35 -15.87 -4.63
CA GLU A 91 4.85 -16.00 -6.00
C GLU A 91 3.31 -16.04 -6.04
N GLU A 92 2.67 -16.77 -5.13
CA GLU A 92 1.21 -16.77 -5.04
C GLU A 92 0.70 -15.38 -4.64
N ALA A 93 1.39 -14.71 -3.72
CA ALA A 93 1.01 -13.37 -3.25
C ALA A 93 1.13 -12.32 -4.36
N GLU A 94 2.15 -12.39 -5.20
CA GLU A 94 2.33 -11.50 -6.35
C GLU A 94 1.25 -11.76 -7.40
N ARG A 95 1.05 -13.02 -7.82
CA ARG A 95 -0.01 -13.39 -8.79
C ARG A 95 -1.41 -13.04 -8.30
N ALA A 96 -1.64 -13.06 -7.00
CA ALA A 96 -2.94 -12.73 -6.41
C ALA A 96 -3.16 -11.21 -6.23
N GLY A 97 -2.13 -10.38 -6.36
CA GLY A 97 -2.20 -8.94 -6.24
C GLY A 97 -1.97 -8.39 -4.82
N LEU A 98 -1.50 -9.22 -3.87
CA LEU A 98 -1.08 -8.77 -2.54
C LEU A 98 0.29 -8.09 -2.59
N VAL A 99 1.21 -8.64 -3.36
CA VAL A 99 2.60 -8.17 -3.52
C VAL A 99 2.74 -7.47 -4.88
N SER A 100 3.39 -6.32 -4.89
CA SER A 100 3.62 -5.53 -6.11
C SER A 100 4.68 -6.18 -7.01
N ARG A 101 5.75 -6.70 -6.41
CA ARG A 101 6.81 -7.47 -7.10
C ARG A 101 7.69 -8.21 -6.11
N ILE A 102 8.34 -9.26 -6.61
CA ILE A 102 9.31 -10.05 -5.88
C ILE A 102 10.73 -9.52 -6.20
N VAL A 103 11.60 -9.54 -5.20
CA VAL A 103 12.98 -9.06 -5.26
C VAL A 103 13.88 -10.08 -4.58
N PRO A 104 15.12 -10.30 -5.05
CA PRO A 104 16.10 -11.10 -4.31
C PRO A 104 16.25 -10.62 -2.87
N LEU A 105 16.41 -11.56 -1.93
CA LEU A 105 16.45 -11.25 -0.50
C LEU A 105 17.48 -10.19 -0.14
N GLU A 106 18.69 -10.31 -0.71
CA GLU A 106 19.79 -9.40 -0.48
C GLU A 106 19.58 -8.00 -1.04
N GLU A 107 18.71 -7.83 -2.04
CA GLU A 107 18.39 -6.54 -2.67
C GLU A 107 17.14 -5.88 -2.12
N LEU A 108 16.34 -6.58 -1.30
CA LEU A 108 15.01 -6.17 -0.90
C LEU A 108 14.95 -4.76 -0.29
N VAL A 109 15.83 -4.48 0.67
CA VAL A 109 15.83 -3.19 1.38
C VAL A 109 16.30 -2.08 0.44
N ASP A 110 17.33 -2.32 -0.34
CA ASP A 110 17.85 -1.33 -1.29
C ASP A 110 16.82 -0.98 -2.36
N GLU A 111 16.12 -1.98 -2.91
CA GLU A 111 15.05 -1.78 -3.87
C GLU A 111 13.87 -1.00 -3.27
N ALA A 112 13.50 -1.30 -2.03
CA ALA A 112 12.46 -0.54 -1.33
C ALA A 112 12.87 0.93 -1.13
N VAL A 113 14.12 1.17 -0.71
CA VAL A 113 14.68 2.51 -0.55
C VAL A 113 14.77 3.25 -1.88
N GLN A 114 15.23 2.60 -2.96
CA GLN A 114 15.27 3.22 -4.29
C GLN A 114 13.87 3.56 -4.80
N THR A 115 12.88 2.70 -4.54
CA THR A 115 11.49 2.97 -4.89
C THR A 115 10.96 4.17 -4.09
N ALA A 116 11.24 4.25 -2.80
CA ALA A 116 10.87 5.39 -1.97
C ALA A 116 11.55 6.69 -2.43
N LYS A 117 12.83 6.64 -2.81
CA LYS A 117 13.55 7.80 -3.38
C LYS A 117 12.94 8.28 -4.70
N LYS A 118 12.50 7.37 -5.58
CA LYS A 118 11.79 7.76 -6.82
C LYS A 118 10.55 8.57 -6.49
N MET A 119 9.75 8.15 -5.50
CA MET A 119 8.57 8.90 -5.06
C MET A 119 8.95 10.22 -4.37
N ALA A 120 10.01 10.24 -3.57
CA ALA A 120 10.46 11.44 -2.86
C ALA A 120 10.97 12.55 -3.79
N ASN A 121 11.44 12.19 -4.99
CA ASN A 121 11.88 13.15 -6.02
C ASN A 121 10.72 13.77 -6.81
N LEU A 122 9.50 13.30 -6.61
CA LEU A 122 8.30 13.84 -7.22
C LEU A 122 7.66 14.93 -6.34
N SER A 123 6.73 15.70 -6.91
CA SER A 123 5.96 16.69 -6.15
C SER A 123 5.26 16.04 -4.95
N ARG A 124 5.71 16.36 -3.74
CA ARG A 124 5.17 15.77 -2.51
C ARG A 124 3.66 15.97 -2.36
N PRO A 125 3.09 17.18 -2.54
CA PRO A 125 1.64 17.34 -2.44
C PRO A 125 0.91 16.50 -3.48
N VAL A 126 1.41 16.39 -4.71
CA VAL A 126 0.77 15.59 -5.77
C VAL A 126 0.84 14.09 -5.47
N VAL A 127 1.98 13.60 -4.96
CA VAL A 127 2.12 12.20 -4.52
C VAL A 127 1.12 11.86 -3.41
N MET A 128 0.95 12.75 -2.42
CA MET A 128 -0.04 12.54 -1.35
C MET A 128 -1.48 12.55 -1.87
N LEU A 129 -1.81 13.41 -2.80
CA LEU A 129 -3.13 13.46 -3.45
C LEU A 129 -3.40 12.21 -4.31
N ALA A 130 -2.39 11.72 -5.03
CA ALA A 130 -2.48 10.49 -5.81
C ALA A 130 -2.74 9.27 -4.90
N LYS A 131 -1.99 9.13 -3.78
CA LYS A 131 -2.23 8.11 -2.78
C LYS A 131 -3.66 8.16 -2.23
N GLU A 132 -4.13 9.34 -1.84
CA GLU A 132 -5.49 9.52 -1.33
C GLU A 132 -6.54 9.11 -2.37
N SER A 133 -6.33 9.47 -3.64
CA SER A 133 -7.25 9.12 -4.73
C SER A 133 -7.31 7.61 -4.97
N VAL A 134 -6.17 6.91 -4.93
CA VAL A 134 -6.13 5.45 -5.07
C VAL A 134 -6.83 4.77 -3.89
N ASN A 135 -6.57 5.21 -2.65
CA ASN A 135 -7.20 4.64 -1.47
C ASN A 135 -8.73 4.82 -1.48
N ARG A 136 -9.22 5.91 -2.08
CA ARG A 136 -10.65 6.18 -2.21
C ARG A 136 -11.41 5.08 -2.96
N ALA A 137 -10.73 4.33 -3.85
CA ALA A 137 -11.34 3.20 -4.57
C ALA A 137 -11.85 2.08 -3.65
N TYR A 138 -11.27 1.96 -2.45
CA TYR A 138 -11.69 0.97 -1.45
C TYR A 138 -12.77 1.46 -0.48
N GLU A 139 -13.12 2.74 -0.51
CA GLU A 139 -13.97 3.39 0.49
C GLU A 139 -15.30 3.90 -0.09
N THR A 140 -15.39 4.06 -1.41
CA THR A 140 -16.57 4.62 -2.05
C THR A 140 -17.02 3.83 -3.28
N THR A 141 -18.17 4.23 -3.87
CA THR A 141 -18.58 3.72 -5.18
C THR A 141 -17.69 4.31 -6.29
N LEU A 142 -17.62 3.63 -7.44
CA LEU A 142 -16.83 4.11 -8.59
C LEU A 142 -17.20 5.54 -8.98
N VAL A 143 -18.50 5.86 -9.01
CA VAL A 143 -18.96 7.21 -9.41
C VAL A 143 -18.45 8.29 -8.45
N GLU A 144 -18.52 8.06 -7.15
CA GLU A 144 -18.01 9.02 -6.16
C GLU A 144 -16.49 9.08 -6.14
N GLY A 145 -15.82 7.94 -6.32
CA GLY A 145 -14.36 7.89 -6.47
C GLY A 145 -13.87 8.72 -7.66
N VAL A 146 -14.49 8.57 -8.84
CA VAL A 146 -14.16 9.36 -10.04
C VAL A 146 -14.46 10.84 -9.84
N ARG A 147 -15.56 11.19 -9.15
CA ARG A 147 -15.87 12.61 -8.82
C ARG A 147 -14.82 13.21 -7.89
N PHE A 148 -14.36 12.44 -6.89
CA PHE A 148 -13.28 12.85 -5.99
C PHE A 148 -11.98 13.08 -6.77
N GLU A 149 -11.54 12.08 -7.55
CA GLU A 149 -10.33 12.15 -8.38
C GLU A 149 -10.34 13.38 -9.29
N ARG A 150 -11.46 13.65 -9.97
CA ARG A 150 -11.59 14.81 -10.86
C ARG A 150 -11.41 16.15 -10.12
N ARG A 151 -11.98 16.29 -8.92
CA ARG A 151 -11.76 17.48 -8.09
C ARG A 151 -10.31 17.64 -7.68
N VAL A 152 -9.69 16.54 -7.24
CA VAL A 152 -8.27 16.50 -6.86
C VAL A 152 -7.38 16.82 -8.07
N PHE A 153 -7.66 16.22 -9.23
CA PHE A 153 -6.94 16.51 -10.48
C PHE A 153 -6.97 18.01 -10.82
N HIS A 154 -8.15 18.63 -10.80
CA HIS A 154 -8.25 20.07 -11.07
C HIS A 154 -7.49 20.92 -10.04
N SER A 155 -7.47 20.51 -8.77
CA SER A 155 -6.74 21.25 -7.73
C SER A 155 -5.22 21.26 -7.94
N THR A 156 -4.66 20.24 -8.61
CA THR A 156 -3.21 20.20 -8.90
C THR A 156 -2.76 21.35 -9.80
N PHE A 157 -3.64 21.87 -10.66
CA PHE A 157 -3.32 22.98 -11.56
C PHE A 157 -3.09 24.32 -10.83
N ALA A 158 -3.43 24.41 -9.56
CA ALA A 158 -3.11 25.55 -8.71
C ALA A 158 -1.67 25.51 -8.16
N THR A 159 -0.98 24.37 -8.27
CA THR A 159 0.37 24.21 -7.71
C THR A 159 1.45 24.74 -8.66
N GLU A 160 2.56 25.18 -8.09
CA GLU A 160 3.75 25.55 -8.88
C GLU A 160 4.38 24.31 -9.51
N ASP A 161 4.38 23.19 -8.80
CA ASP A 161 4.94 21.92 -9.24
C ASP A 161 4.25 21.36 -10.50
N GLN A 162 2.94 21.58 -10.66
CA GLN A 162 2.24 21.17 -11.88
C GLN A 162 2.74 21.97 -13.10
N LYS A 163 2.95 23.28 -12.94
CA LYS A 163 3.46 24.14 -14.01
C LYS A 163 4.90 23.75 -14.38
N GLU A 164 5.73 23.53 -13.37
CA GLU A 164 7.10 23.04 -13.56
C GLU A 164 7.13 21.69 -14.26
N GLY A 165 6.29 20.74 -13.85
CA GLY A 165 6.21 19.41 -14.47
C GLY A 165 5.82 19.48 -15.93
N MET A 166 4.85 20.34 -16.30
CA MET A 166 4.43 20.55 -17.70
C MET A 166 5.53 21.22 -18.53
N ALA A 167 6.21 22.23 -17.98
CA ALA A 167 7.31 22.90 -18.65
C ALA A 167 8.49 21.92 -18.89
N ALA A 168 8.90 21.20 -17.85
CA ALA A 168 9.96 20.21 -17.94
C ALA A 168 9.66 19.11 -18.96
N PHE A 169 8.41 18.64 -19.01
CA PHE A 169 7.97 17.65 -20.00
C PHE A 169 8.09 18.19 -21.43
N ALA A 170 7.61 19.41 -21.68
CA ALA A 170 7.68 20.05 -23.01
C ALA A 170 9.13 20.30 -23.45
N GLU A 171 10.00 20.68 -22.51
CA GLU A 171 11.41 20.98 -22.72
C GLU A 171 12.32 19.73 -22.70
N LYS A 172 11.76 18.54 -22.41
CA LYS A 172 12.48 17.25 -22.28
C LYS A 172 13.63 17.28 -21.26
N ARG A 173 13.42 17.96 -20.15
CA ARG A 173 14.33 18.02 -19.00
C ARG A 173 13.73 17.40 -17.76
N THR A 174 14.56 17.16 -16.75
CA THR A 174 14.07 16.75 -15.43
C THR A 174 13.39 17.93 -14.73
N ALA A 175 12.22 17.68 -14.13
CA ALA A 175 11.51 18.67 -13.34
C ALA A 175 12.21 18.92 -11.99
N ASP A 176 12.21 20.16 -11.53
CA ASP A 176 12.74 20.60 -10.24
C ASP A 176 11.59 21.02 -9.31
N PHE A 177 10.93 20.04 -8.72
CA PHE A 177 9.76 20.26 -7.86
C PHE A 177 10.13 20.97 -6.55
N LYS A 178 9.33 22.00 -6.20
CA LYS A 178 9.50 22.79 -4.97
C LYS A 178 8.51 22.39 -3.87
N HIS A 179 7.69 21.38 -4.15
CA HIS A 179 6.71 20.80 -3.22
C HIS A 179 5.62 21.79 -2.78
N ARG A 180 5.16 22.64 -3.66
CA ARG A 180 4.13 23.66 -3.43
C ARG A 180 3.31 24.01 -4.68
#